data_0655c550fc84acbd3f3ff9ffc1a3c385
#
_entry.id   0655c550fc84acbd3f3ff9ffc1a3c385
#
_cell.length_a   1.000
_cell.length_b   1.000
_cell.length_c   1.000
_cell.angle_alpha   90.00
_cell.angle_beta   90.00
_cell.angle_gamma   90.00
#
_symmetry.space_group_name_H-M   'P 1'
#
loop_
_entity.id
_entity.type
_entity.pdbx_description
1 polymer ?
#
loop_
_entity_poly.entity_id
_entity_poly.type
_entity_poly.pdbx_seq_one_letter_code
_entity_poly.pdbx_strand_id
1 'polypeptide(L)'
;MKNTSTLSAMLAKSQPSQAVVGCIETLNQGYEFLETLQPEDYTYIAQPHVSSSIGEHYRHWLDLFHAIRLDRDKIDYNVRRRGHNVERDINVAKQEIAELIEWLFGLPANELHQSVQVETEVMLSQTHVEEVTSTFVREITFAALHATHHFAMAKVVASLRGVASDSHFGVAPTTATYQRAQ
;
A
#
# COMPACT_ATOMS: atom_id res chain seq x y z
N MET A 1 34.32 -12.40 -31.30
CA MET A 1 33.28 -11.36 -31.35
C MET A 1 31.91 -11.98 -31.04
N LYS A 2 31.60 -12.33 -29.77
CA LYS A 2 30.28 -12.88 -29.34
C LYS A 2 29.92 -12.52 -27.88
N ASN A 3 30.27 -11.33 -27.37
CA ASN A 3 29.96 -10.97 -25.96
C ASN A 3 29.26 -9.62 -25.77
N THR A 4 28.95 -8.88 -26.84
CA THR A 4 28.26 -7.58 -26.71
C THR A 4 26.75 -7.69 -26.80
N SER A 5 26.19 -8.77 -27.35
CA SER A 5 24.74 -8.97 -27.47
C SER A 5 24.07 -9.38 -26.14
N THR A 6 24.78 -10.13 -25.31
CA THR A 6 24.23 -10.62 -24.00
C THR A 6 24.20 -9.54 -22.96
N LEU A 7 25.15 -8.60 -22.94
CA LEU A 7 25.17 -7.47 -22.02
C LEU A 7 24.07 -6.44 -22.35
N SER A 8 23.79 -6.22 -23.64
CA SER A 8 22.72 -5.31 -24.08
C SER A 8 21.33 -5.85 -23.79
N ALA A 9 21.16 -7.19 -23.82
CA ALA A 9 19.92 -7.85 -23.43
C ALA A 9 19.69 -7.87 -21.90
N MET A 10 20.75 -7.86 -21.10
CA MET A 10 20.65 -7.75 -19.64
C MET A 10 20.40 -6.32 -19.13
N LEU A 11 20.71 -5.31 -19.92
CA LEU A 11 20.47 -3.89 -19.61
C LEU A 11 19.10 -3.38 -20.06
N ALA A 12 18.34 -4.14 -20.81
CA ALA A 12 16.93 -3.92 -21.06
C ALA A 12 16.10 -4.49 -19.91
N LYS A 13 16.32 -4.06 -18.67
CA LYS A 13 15.28 -4.13 -17.64
C LYS A 13 14.13 -3.30 -18.20
N SER A 14 13.06 -3.98 -18.61
CA SER A 14 11.83 -3.32 -19.03
C SER A 14 11.45 -2.32 -17.94
N GLN A 15 11.17 -1.09 -18.32
CA GLN A 15 10.70 -0.10 -17.33
C GLN A 15 9.49 -0.68 -16.60
N PRO A 16 9.37 -0.46 -15.28
CA PRO A 16 8.24 -0.96 -14.52
C PRO A 16 6.93 -0.46 -15.15
N SER A 17 5.88 -1.27 -15.10
CA SER A 17 4.58 -0.85 -15.62
C SER A 17 4.08 0.40 -14.88
N GLN A 18 3.24 1.21 -15.55
CA GLN A 18 2.67 2.41 -14.92
C GLN A 18 1.86 2.09 -13.66
N ALA A 19 1.22 0.91 -13.59
CA ALA A 19 0.54 0.47 -12.38
C ALA A 19 1.51 0.25 -11.21
N VAL A 20 2.67 -0.37 -11.46
CA VAL A 20 3.73 -0.54 -10.46
C VAL A 20 4.29 0.82 -10.02
N VAL A 21 4.53 1.74 -10.97
CA VAL A 21 4.99 3.10 -10.65
C VAL A 21 3.99 3.80 -9.74
N GLY A 22 2.69 3.75 -10.05
CA GLY A 22 1.64 4.35 -9.21
C GLY A 22 1.55 3.74 -7.81
N CYS A 23 1.75 2.41 -7.69
CA CYS A 23 1.85 1.77 -6.38
C CYS A 23 3.06 2.28 -5.58
N ILE A 24 4.22 2.41 -6.21
CA ILE A 24 5.45 2.92 -5.56
C ILE A 24 5.26 4.39 -5.14
N GLU A 25 4.64 5.23 -5.97
CA GLU A 25 4.30 6.62 -5.60
C GLU A 25 3.43 6.66 -4.35
N THR A 26 2.42 5.80 -4.26
CA THR A 26 1.54 5.71 -3.07
C THR A 26 2.33 5.27 -1.83
N LEU A 27 3.18 4.25 -1.95
CA LEU A 27 4.00 3.79 -0.83
C LEU A 27 4.99 4.87 -0.36
N ASN A 28 5.61 5.60 -1.28
CA ASN A 28 6.49 6.74 -0.94
C ASN A 28 5.73 7.84 -0.21
N GLN A 29 4.52 8.18 -0.63
CA GLN A 29 3.65 9.12 0.09
C GLN A 29 3.44 8.69 1.55
N GLY A 30 3.16 7.40 1.77
CA GLY A 30 3.04 6.83 3.11
C GLY A 30 4.32 6.92 3.91
N TYR A 31 5.48 6.63 3.29
CA TYR A 31 6.79 6.73 3.94
C TYR A 31 7.12 8.18 4.36
N GLU A 32 6.99 9.13 3.44
CA GLU A 32 7.26 10.55 3.67
C GLU A 32 6.38 11.13 4.78
N PHE A 33 5.10 10.73 4.82
CA PHE A 33 4.21 11.16 5.89
C PHE A 33 4.67 10.67 7.26
N LEU A 34 5.17 9.44 7.39
CA LEU A 34 5.72 8.92 8.65
C LEU A 34 6.93 9.74 9.15
N GLU A 35 7.65 10.44 8.26
CA GLU A 35 8.77 11.30 8.65
C GLU A 35 8.32 12.59 9.33
N THR A 36 7.06 12.98 9.19
CA THR A 36 6.49 14.16 9.83
C THR A 36 5.96 13.90 11.24
N LEU A 37 5.84 12.62 11.64
CA LEU A 37 5.20 12.22 12.89
C LEU A 37 6.20 11.99 14.02
N GLN A 38 5.73 12.27 15.25
CA GLN A 38 6.36 11.76 16.47
C GLN A 38 5.73 10.42 16.88
N PRO A 39 6.41 9.58 17.66
CA PRO A 39 5.86 8.29 18.12
C PRO A 39 4.49 8.41 18.79
N GLU A 40 4.26 9.49 19.54
CA GLU A 40 2.99 9.76 20.23
C GLU A 40 1.86 10.09 19.26
N ASP A 41 2.14 10.69 18.12
CA ASP A 41 1.14 10.97 17.07
C ASP A 41 0.72 9.69 16.37
N TYR A 42 1.67 8.79 16.15
CA TYR A 42 1.46 7.51 15.46
C TYR A 42 0.52 6.58 16.20
N THR A 43 0.57 6.59 17.53
CA THR A 43 -0.26 5.73 18.40
C THR A 43 -1.50 6.42 18.95
N TYR A 44 -1.69 7.71 18.66
CA TYR A 44 -2.83 8.47 19.15
C TYR A 44 -4.14 8.05 18.48
N ILE A 45 -5.20 7.90 19.29
CA ILE A 45 -6.56 7.60 18.83
C ILE A 45 -7.42 8.87 19.03
N ALA A 46 -7.87 9.45 17.92
CA ALA A 46 -8.61 10.72 17.90
C ALA A 46 -10.12 10.53 18.16
N GLN A 47 -10.49 9.93 19.30
CA GLN A 47 -11.89 9.77 19.66
C GLN A 47 -12.58 11.13 19.90
N PRO A 48 -13.88 11.27 19.58
CA PRO A 48 -14.78 10.26 18.97
C PRO A 48 -14.71 10.22 17.44
N HIS A 49 -13.82 10.97 16.81
CA HIS A 49 -13.80 11.17 15.35
C HIS A 49 -13.28 9.94 14.59
N VAL A 50 -12.24 9.29 15.14
CA VAL A 50 -11.62 8.10 14.58
C VAL A 50 -11.32 7.13 15.73
N SER A 51 -11.64 5.85 15.54
CA SER A 51 -11.49 4.80 16.56
C SER A 51 -10.16 4.04 16.47
N SER A 52 -9.34 4.30 15.43
CA SER A 52 -8.06 3.66 15.21
C SER A 52 -6.93 4.68 15.12
N SER A 53 -5.74 4.30 15.59
CA SER A 53 -4.55 5.12 15.48
C SER A 53 -4.00 5.12 14.03
N ILE A 54 -3.07 6.04 13.74
CA ILE A 54 -2.34 6.03 12.46
C ILE A 54 -1.65 4.69 12.26
N GLY A 55 -1.01 4.13 13.30
CA GLY A 55 -0.33 2.84 13.23
C GLY A 55 -1.27 1.67 12.88
N GLU A 56 -2.48 1.65 13.43
CA GLU A 56 -3.49 0.64 13.08
C GLU A 56 -3.97 0.79 11.63
N HIS A 57 -4.11 2.02 11.11
CA HIS A 57 -4.38 2.28 9.70
C HIS A 57 -3.23 1.80 8.82
N TYR A 58 -1.97 2.05 9.21
CA TYR A 58 -0.80 1.58 8.48
C TYR A 58 -0.71 0.06 8.43
N ARG A 59 -0.84 -0.62 9.58
CA ARG A 59 -0.89 -2.07 9.61
C ARG A 59 -1.95 -2.62 8.66
N HIS A 60 -3.14 -1.99 8.61
CA HIS A 60 -4.24 -2.51 7.82
C HIS A 60 -3.93 -2.56 6.31
N TRP A 61 -3.44 -1.48 5.74
CA TRP A 61 -3.13 -1.48 4.31
C TRP A 61 -1.82 -2.22 3.99
N LEU A 62 -0.85 -2.25 4.91
CA LEU A 62 0.35 -3.09 4.77
C LEU A 62 0.00 -4.57 4.73
N ASP A 63 -0.96 -5.02 5.53
CA ASP A 63 -1.44 -6.41 5.51
C ASP A 63 -1.98 -6.83 4.14
N LEU A 64 -2.60 -5.91 3.36
CA LEU A 64 -3.05 -6.21 2.00
C LEU A 64 -1.85 -6.47 1.07
N PHE A 65 -0.83 -5.62 1.11
CA PHE A 65 0.39 -5.83 0.32
C PHE A 65 1.13 -7.11 0.73
N HIS A 66 1.18 -7.41 2.03
CA HIS A 66 1.78 -8.65 2.52
C HIS A 66 1.03 -9.89 2.04
N ALA A 67 -0.31 -9.87 2.04
CA ALA A 67 -1.12 -10.97 1.49
C ALA A 67 -0.79 -11.22 0.02
N ILE A 68 -0.70 -10.16 -0.80
CA ILE A 68 -0.35 -10.26 -2.23
C ILE A 68 1.09 -10.78 -2.43
N ARG A 69 2.03 -10.36 -1.56
CA ARG A 69 3.43 -10.78 -1.65
C ARG A 69 3.64 -12.23 -1.21
N LEU A 70 2.85 -12.70 -0.24
CA LEU A 70 3.01 -14.01 0.39
C LEU A 70 2.63 -15.15 -0.54
N ASP A 71 1.49 -15.04 -1.23
CA ASP A 71 1.00 -16.05 -2.15
C ASP A 71 0.45 -15.37 -3.42
N ARG A 72 1.03 -15.73 -4.57
CA ARG A 72 0.68 -15.12 -5.85
C ARG A 72 -0.46 -15.85 -6.55
N ASP A 73 -0.76 -17.06 -6.16
CA ASP A 73 -1.83 -17.85 -6.74
C ASP A 73 -3.15 -17.64 -6.00
N LYS A 74 -3.06 -17.49 -4.66
CA LYS A 74 -4.21 -17.34 -3.79
C LYS A 74 -3.97 -16.31 -2.69
N ILE A 75 -4.57 -15.13 -2.86
CA ILE A 75 -4.44 -14.00 -1.94
C ILE A 75 -5.55 -14.07 -0.90
N ASP A 76 -5.19 -14.21 0.38
CA ASP A 76 -6.13 -14.19 1.50
C ASP A 76 -6.09 -12.84 2.22
N TYR A 77 -7.12 -12.00 2.01
CA TYR A 77 -7.25 -10.70 2.67
C TYR A 77 -7.84 -10.77 4.08
N ASN A 78 -8.17 -11.94 4.58
CA ASN A 78 -8.76 -12.09 5.92
C ASN A 78 -7.68 -12.16 7.00
N VAL A 79 -6.44 -12.49 6.65
CA VAL A 79 -5.31 -12.53 7.57
C VAL A 79 -4.95 -11.11 8.03
N ARG A 80 -4.96 -10.88 9.35
CA ARG A 80 -4.69 -9.58 9.98
C ARG A 80 -3.66 -9.74 11.09
N ARG A 81 -2.58 -8.96 11.05
CA ARG A 81 -1.51 -8.95 12.05
C ARG A 81 -1.82 -7.99 13.21
N ARG A 82 -3.05 -8.04 13.77
CA ARG A 82 -3.47 -7.17 14.88
C ARG A 82 -2.50 -7.30 16.06
N GLY A 83 -2.11 -6.16 16.64
CA GLY A 83 -1.15 -6.09 17.73
C GLY A 83 0.32 -6.23 17.31
N HIS A 84 0.62 -6.34 16.01
CA HIS A 84 1.98 -6.34 15.50
C HIS A 84 2.70 -5.01 15.80
N ASN A 85 4.03 -5.05 15.92
CA ASN A 85 4.84 -3.85 16.24
C ASN A 85 4.66 -2.70 15.24
N VAL A 86 4.27 -2.97 14.01
CA VAL A 86 3.96 -1.96 13.00
C VAL A 86 2.86 -0.98 13.43
N GLU A 87 1.97 -1.39 14.35
CA GLU A 87 0.95 -0.49 14.91
C GLU A 87 1.51 0.53 15.90
N ARG A 88 2.74 0.35 16.40
CA ARG A 88 3.31 1.13 17.51
C ARG A 88 4.67 1.76 17.19
N ASP A 89 5.39 1.22 16.23
CA ASP A 89 6.74 1.65 15.87
C ASP A 89 6.80 2.13 14.43
N ILE A 90 7.01 3.44 14.28
CA ILE A 90 7.14 4.11 12.99
C ILE A 90 8.29 3.51 12.15
N ASN A 91 9.39 3.10 12.80
CA ASN A 91 10.54 2.55 12.08
C ASN A 91 10.21 1.18 11.48
N VAL A 92 9.43 0.36 12.18
CA VAL A 92 8.92 -0.92 11.63
C VAL A 92 8.05 -0.66 10.41
N ALA A 93 7.14 0.32 10.47
CA ALA A 93 6.30 0.68 9.32
C ALA A 93 7.14 1.19 8.14
N LYS A 94 8.12 2.06 8.37
CA LYS A 94 9.03 2.55 7.34
C LYS A 94 9.82 1.42 6.69
N GLN A 95 10.32 0.48 7.48
CA GLN A 95 11.04 -0.67 6.98
C GLN A 95 10.16 -1.55 6.09
N GLU A 96 8.95 -1.88 6.52
CA GLU A 96 8.01 -2.68 5.73
C GLU A 96 7.66 -1.98 4.39
N ILE A 97 7.46 -0.65 4.41
CA ILE A 97 7.23 0.13 3.18
C ILE A 97 8.43 0.05 2.24
N ALA A 98 9.65 0.23 2.73
CA ALA A 98 10.86 0.15 1.92
C ALA A 98 11.02 -1.24 1.27
N GLU A 99 10.79 -2.30 2.03
CA GLU A 99 10.83 -3.69 1.53
C GLU A 99 9.75 -3.95 0.45
N LEU A 100 8.56 -3.36 0.60
CA LEU A 100 7.50 -3.47 -0.41
C LEU A 100 7.82 -2.69 -1.68
N ILE A 101 8.43 -1.51 -1.58
CA ILE A 101 8.90 -0.73 -2.74
C ILE A 101 9.95 -1.53 -3.52
N GLU A 102 10.94 -2.12 -2.82
CA GLU A 102 11.95 -2.96 -3.44
C GLU A 102 11.34 -4.17 -4.15
N TRP A 103 10.39 -4.85 -3.49
CA TRP A 103 9.66 -5.97 -4.06
C TRP A 103 8.89 -5.57 -5.32
N LEU A 104 8.13 -4.46 -5.29
CA LEU A 104 7.39 -3.95 -6.45
C LEU A 104 8.31 -3.62 -7.61
N PHE A 105 9.46 -3.03 -7.33
CA PHE A 105 10.46 -2.69 -8.35
C PHE A 105 11.04 -3.93 -9.05
N GLY A 106 11.10 -5.04 -8.33
CA GLY A 106 11.58 -6.33 -8.82
C GLY A 106 10.54 -7.17 -9.58
N LEU A 107 9.28 -6.73 -9.68
CA LEU A 107 8.21 -7.51 -10.30
C LEU A 107 8.41 -7.67 -11.81
N PRO A 108 8.42 -8.92 -12.33
CA PRO A 108 8.48 -9.17 -13.76
C PRO A 108 7.19 -8.73 -14.47
N ALA A 109 7.31 -8.02 -15.59
CA ALA A 109 6.15 -7.49 -16.31
C ALA A 109 5.17 -8.58 -16.79
N ASN A 110 5.67 -9.78 -17.09
CA ASN A 110 4.84 -10.92 -17.50
C ASN A 110 4.00 -11.53 -16.38
N GLU A 111 4.31 -11.25 -15.12
CA GLU A 111 3.52 -11.74 -13.97
C GLU A 111 2.33 -10.83 -13.64
N LEU A 112 2.36 -9.57 -14.07
CA LEU A 112 1.35 -8.57 -13.70
C LEU A 112 -0.07 -8.92 -14.16
N HIS A 113 -0.19 -9.61 -15.30
CA HIS A 113 -1.49 -9.97 -15.87
C HIS A 113 -1.90 -11.42 -15.58
N GLN A 114 -1.15 -12.12 -14.72
CA GLN A 114 -1.52 -13.46 -14.29
C GLN A 114 -2.83 -13.41 -13.49
N SER A 115 -3.66 -14.44 -13.69
CA SER A 115 -4.87 -14.65 -12.90
C SER A 115 -4.51 -15.08 -11.50
N VAL A 116 -5.21 -14.54 -10.49
CA VAL A 116 -5.07 -14.87 -9.08
C VAL A 116 -6.43 -15.14 -8.46
N GLN A 117 -6.50 -16.02 -7.47
CA GLN A 117 -7.68 -16.20 -6.64
C GLN A 117 -7.57 -15.30 -5.41
N VAL A 118 -8.69 -14.68 -5.04
CA VAL A 118 -8.75 -13.77 -3.88
C VAL A 118 -9.83 -14.24 -2.94
N GLU A 119 -9.47 -14.48 -1.68
CA GLU A 119 -10.43 -14.75 -0.60
C GLU A 119 -10.62 -13.50 0.25
N THR A 120 -11.88 -13.13 0.47
CA THR A 120 -12.22 -11.98 1.32
C THR A 120 -13.57 -12.18 2.01
N GLU A 121 -13.69 -11.75 3.27
CA GLU A 121 -14.98 -11.64 3.95
C GLU A 121 -15.81 -10.54 3.33
N VAL A 122 -17.10 -10.83 3.07
CA VAL A 122 -18.01 -9.92 2.35
C VAL A 122 -19.26 -9.53 3.16
N MET A 123 -19.46 -10.09 4.34
CA MET A 123 -20.65 -9.84 5.16
C MET A 123 -20.31 -9.29 6.54
N LEU A 124 -21.08 -8.31 7.00
CA LEU A 124 -20.96 -7.77 8.35
C LEU A 124 -21.72 -8.59 9.40
N SER A 125 -22.80 -9.26 9.02
CA SER A 125 -23.71 -9.96 9.91
C SER A 125 -23.26 -11.36 10.30
N GLN A 126 -22.41 -11.95 9.49
CA GLN A 126 -21.86 -13.30 9.73
C GLN A 126 -20.55 -13.47 8.98
N THR A 127 -19.72 -14.41 9.41
CA THR A 127 -18.52 -14.81 8.68
C THR A 127 -18.93 -15.48 7.37
N HIS A 128 -18.61 -14.85 6.25
CA HIS A 128 -18.82 -15.39 4.92
C HIS A 128 -17.68 -14.95 4.01
N VAL A 129 -16.88 -15.91 3.59
CA VAL A 129 -15.73 -15.72 2.70
C VAL A 129 -16.14 -16.03 1.28
N GLU A 130 -15.90 -15.09 0.38
CA GLU A 130 -16.02 -15.31 -1.06
C GLU A 130 -14.64 -15.50 -1.68
N GLU A 131 -14.58 -16.41 -2.66
CA GLU A 131 -13.43 -16.59 -3.52
C GLU A 131 -13.76 -15.99 -4.90
N VAL A 132 -12.95 -15.00 -5.34
CA VAL A 132 -13.14 -14.33 -6.61
C VAL A 132 -11.86 -14.38 -7.45
N THR A 133 -12.01 -14.48 -8.77
CA THR A 133 -10.89 -14.40 -9.69
C THR A 133 -10.55 -12.96 -10.01
N SER A 134 -9.26 -12.64 -9.99
CA SER A 134 -8.73 -11.32 -10.30
C SER A 134 -7.44 -11.43 -11.12
N THR A 135 -6.70 -10.33 -11.24
CA THR A 135 -5.34 -10.31 -11.79
C THR A 135 -4.39 -9.67 -10.81
N PHE A 136 -3.12 -10.10 -10.84
CA PHE A 136 -2.11 -9.59 -9.92
C PHE A 136 -1.99 -8.06 -9.98
N VAL A 137 -1.98 -7.46 -11.19
CA VAL A 137 -1.91 -6.00 -11.36
C VAL A 137 -3.12 -5.29 -10.76
N ARG A 138 -4.31 -5.89 -10.85
CA ARG A 138 -5.52 -5.32 -10.25
C ARG A 138 -5.40 -5.33 -8.73
N GLU A 139 -4.86 -6.36 -8.13
CA GLU A 139 -4.73 -6.48 -6.68
C GLU A 139 -3.69 -5.52 -6.10
N ILE A 140 -2.50 -5.36 -6.72
CA ILE A 140 -1.54 -4.34 -6.26
C ILE A 140 -2.11 -2.92 -6.39
N THR A 141 -2.86 -2.65 -7.47
CA THR A 141 -3.54 -1.35 -7.66
C THR A 141 -4.63 -1.13 -6.63
N PHE A 142 -5.41 -2.17 -6.30
CA PHE A 142 -6.41 -2.11 -5.24
C PHE A 142 -5.78 -1.79 -3.89
N ALA A 143 -4.70 -2.48 -3.51
CA ALA A 143 -4.01 -2.24 -2.25
C ALA A 143 -3.47 -0.79 -2.16
N ALA A 144 -2.93 -0.24 -3.25
CA ALA A 144 -2.46 1.14 -3.31
C ALA A 144 -3.61 2.16 -3.16
N LEU A 145 -4.72 1.96 -3.85
CA LEU A 145 -5.90 2.83 -3.73
C LEU A 145 -6.53 2.73 -2.33
N HIS A 146 -6.51 1.55 -1.74
CA HIS A 146 -6.99 1.34 -0.37
C HIS A 146 -6.06 2.03 0.65
N ALA A 147 -4.74 1.97 0.45
CA ALA A 147 -3.78 2.74 1.25
C ALA A 147 -4.08 4.24 1.20
N THR A 148 -4.39 4.80 0.01
CA THR A 148 -4.77 6.21 -0.15
C THR A 148 -5.99 6.58 0.70
N HIS A 149 -6.99 5.68 0.81
CA HIS A 149 -8.14 5.89 1.71
C HIS A 149 -7.69 5.97 3.18
N HIS A 150 -6.80 5.06 3.62
CA HIS A 150 -6.26 5.09 4.98
C HIS A 150 -5.35 6.29 5.23
N PHE A 151 -4.66 6.81 4.22
CA PHE A 151 -3.91 8.07 4.32
C PHE A 151 -4.82 9.27 4.58
N ALA A 152 -5.99 9.32 3.95
CA ALA A 152 -6.97 10.36 4.25
C ALA A 152 -7.43 10.30 5.72
N MET A 153 -7.63 9.10 6.28
CA MET A 153 -7.95 8.92 7.70
C MET A 153 -6.78 9.32 8.61
N ALA A 154 -5.56 8.91 8.27
CA ALA A 154 -4.34 9.29 8.99
C ALA A 154 -4.13 10.81 8.98
N LYS A 155 -4.41 11.48 7.85
CA LYS A 155 -4.40 12.94 7.74
C LYS A 155 -5.35 13.63 8.72
N VAL A 156 -6.55 13.09 8.91
CA VAL A 156 -7.50 13.61 9.90
C VAL A 156 -6.92 13.50 11.31
N VAL A 157 -6.41 12.33 11.69
CA VAL A 157 -5.80 12.11 13.02
C VAL A 157 -4.63 13.06 13.25
N ALA A 158 -3.71 13.20 12.29
CA ALA A 158 -2.56 14.10 12.35
C ALA A 158 -3.00 15.57 12.49
N SER A 159 -3.99 15.99 11.70
CA SER A 159 -4.54 17.36 11.76
C SER A 159 -5.11 17.68 13.14
N LEU A 160 -5.82 16.75 13.78
CA LEU A 160 -6.34 16.91 15.14
C LEU A 160 -5.24 17.02 16.20
N ARG A 161 -4.05 16.51 15.90
CA ARG A 161 -2.83 16.66 16.71
C ARG A 161 -2.01 17.93 16.38
N GLY A 162 -2.45 18.71 15.39
CA GLY A 162 -1.72 19.88 14.93
C GLY A 162 -0.52 19.55 14.03
N VAL A 163 -0.40 18.30 13.55
CA VAL A 163 0.65 17.89 12.63
C VAL A 163 0.22 18.20 11.20
N ALA A 164 1.04 18.98 10.50
CA ALA A 164 0.83 19.30 9.09
C ALA A 164 1.23 18.10 8.20
N SER A 165 0.47 17.90 7.12
CA SER A 165 0.79 16.92 6.08
C SER A 165 0.80 17.60 4.71
N ASP A 166 1.45 16.97 3.74
CA ASP A 166 1.40 17.43 2.36
C ASP A 166 -0.05 17.54 1.86
N SER A 167 -0.32 18.53 0.98
CA SER A 167 -1.66 18.78 0.45
C SER A 167 -2.22 17.61 -0.34
N HIS A 168 -1.36 16.85 -1.02
CA HIS A 168 -1.73 15.69 -1.84
C HIS A 168 -1.78 14.38 -1.06
N PHE A 169 -1.32 14.36 0.20
CA PHE A 169 -1.38 13.16 1.03
C PHE A 169 -2.81 12.67 1.22
N GLY A 170 -3.08 11.42 0.83
CA GLY A 170 -4.40 10.81 0.88
C GLY A 170 -5.37 11.30 -0.20
N VAL A 171 -4.88 11.98 -1.23
CA VAL A 171 -5.69 12.40 -2.40
C VAL A 171 -5.69 11.29 -3.44
N ALA A 172 -6.89 10.88 -3.88
CA ALA A 172 -7.02 9.87 -4.92
C ALA A 172 -6.44 10.36 -6.27
N PRO A 173 -5.81 9.49 -7.09
CA PRO A 173 -5.21 9.90 -8.37
C PRO A 173 -6.17 10.66 -9.30
N THR A 174 -7.43 10.26 -9.38
CA THR A 174 -8.46 10.94 -10.17
C THR A 174 -8.77 12.34 -9.66
N THR A 175 -8.78 12.54 -8.33
CA THR A 175 -8.95 13.86 -7.70
C THR A 175 -7.74 14.75 -7.98
N ALA A 176 -6.52 14.21 -7.87
CA ALA A 176 -5.30 14.95 -8.21
C ALA A 176 -5.28 15.36 -9.69
N THR A 177 -5.78 14.52 -10.60
CA THR A 177 -5.94 14.87 -12.02
C THR A 177 -6.92 16.02 -12.20
N TYR A 178 -8.05 16.00 -11.54
CA TYR A 178 -9.03 17.09 -11.58
C TYR A 178 -8.42 18.41 -11.06
N GLN A 179 -7.71 18.35 -9.95
CA GLN A 179 -7.06 19.55 -9.37
C GLN A 179 -5.98 20.16 -10.28
N ARG A 180 -5.20 19.32 -11.00
CA ARG A 180 -4.21 19.81 -11.97
C ARG A 180 -4.82 20.45 -13.22
N ALA A 181 -6.09 20.20 -13.49
CA ALA A 181 -6.82 20.76 -14.64
C ALA A 181 -7.53 22.09 -14.33
N GLN A 182 -7.48 22.57 -13.07
CA GLN A 182 -8.02 23.86 -12.63
C GLN A 182 -7.01 24.98 -12.83
#